data_643f81d0775b20fd71691515f1f56ab2
#
_entry.id   643f81d0775b20fd71691515f1f56ab2
#
_cell.length_a   1.000
_cell.length_b   1.000
_cell.length_c   1.000
_cell.angle_alpha   90.00
_cell.angle_beta   90.00
_cell.angle_gamma   90.00
#
_symmetry.space_group_name_H-M   'P 1'
#
loop_
_entity.id
_entity.type
_entity.pdbx_description
1 polymer ?
#
loop_
_entity_poly.entity_id
_entity_poly.type
_entity_poly.pdbx_seq_one_letter_code
_entity_poly.pdbx_strand_id
1 'polypeptide(L)'
;MKETNKKNLRVVALAPTGRYFASIISSLEILETAAEFAEFQGFMTHVVTPNNRPLIGRGGISVQPTAQWQSFDFTNILIIGSIGDPLESLDNIDPALFDWIRELHLKGSKIVAIDTGIFVVAKAGLLQQNKAVMHSYFAHLFGELFPEIMLMTEQKALIDGNVYLSSGPYSHSSVMLEIVEEYFGKHTRNLGNQFLSTIESSGNSHSYCDVFRYMQHRDELILKIQKWILTTDLDIVSISDLANEACLSER
;
A
#
# COMPACT_ATOMS: atom_id res chain seq x y z
N MET A 1 -3.08 23.26 9.81
CA MET A 1 -3.35 22.19 8.85
C MET A 1 -2.97 22.71 7.48
N LYS A 2 -1.88 22.24 6.89
CA LYS A 2 -1.50 22.63 5.53
C LYS A 2 -2.42 21.88 4.58
N GLU A 3 -3.18 22.60 3.76
CA GLU A 3 -3.83 22.03 2.58
C GLU A 3 -2.75 21.39 1.71
N THR A 4 -2.58 20.11 1.82
CA THR A 4 -1.79 19.31 0.89
C THR A 4 -2.47 19.45 -0.47
N ASN A 5 -1.70 19.93 -1.43
CA ASN A 5 -2.07 20.13 -2.82
C ASN A 5 -2.56 18.77 -3.39
N LYS A 6 -3.86 18.47 -3.23
CA LYS A 6 -4.52 17.19 -3.57
C LYS A 6 -4.64 16.94 -5.09
N LYS A 7 -3.95 17.73 -5.94
CA LYS A 7 -4.19 17.66 -7.38
C LYS A 7 -3.51 16.51 -8.11
N ASN A 8 -2.36 16.00 -7.63
CA ASN A 8 -1.66 14.90 -8.28
C ASN A 8 -1.03 13.99 -7.22
N LEU A 9 -1.36 12.71 -7.25
CA LEU A 9 -0.76 11.67 -6.42
C LEU A 9 0.03 10.72 -7.32
N ARG A 10 1.35 10.81 -7.25
CA ARG A 10 2.27 9.97 -8.01
C ARG A 10 2.81 8.87 -7.14
N VAL A 11 2.64 7.64 -7.58
CA VAL A 11 3.17 6.43 -6.96
C VAL A 11 4.21 5.82 -7.91
N VAL A 12 5.40 5.55 -7.39
CA VAL A 12 6.44 4.82 -8.12
C VAL A 12 6.67 3.50 -7.41
N ALA A 13 6.58 2.39 -8.13
CA ALA A 13 6.88 1.07 -7.62
C ALA A 13 8.21 0.58 -8.21
N LEU A 14 9.19 0.39 -7.35
CA LEU A 14 10.48 -0.18 -7.71
C LEU A 14 10.40 -1.71 -7.60
N ALA A 15 10.55 -2.41 -8.73
CA ALA A 15 10.80 -3.84 -8.79
C ALA A 15 12.32 -4.06 -8.79
N PRO A 16 12.95 -4.38 -7.64
CA PRO A 16 14.42 -4.41 -7.57
C PRO A 16 15.02 -5.64 -8.26
N THR A 17 14.27 -6.75 -8.29
CA THR A 17 14.68 -8.02 -8.94
C THR A 17 13.47 -8.70 -9.57
N GLY A 18 13.74 -9.70 -10.45
CA GLY A 18 12.72 -10.49 -11.12
C GLY A 18 12.12 -11.64 -10.28
N ARG A 19 12.22 -11.65 -8.95
CA ARG A 19 11.81 -12.85 -8.19
C ARG A 19 10.38 -12.83 -7.67
N TYR A 20 9.91 -11.69 -7.11
CA TYR A 20 8.62 -11.62 -6.44
C TYR A 20 7.91 -10.29 -6.78
N PHE A 21 6.91 -10.36 -7.67
CA PHE A 21 6.16 -9.17 -8.09
C PHE A 21 4.82 -9.00 -7.38
N ALA A 22 4.30 -10.05 -6.73
CA ALA A 22 2.95 -10.05 -6.18
C ALA A 22 2.70 -8.87 -5.23
N SER A 23 3.65 -8.56 -4.35
CA SER A 23 3.53 -7.46 -3.40
C SER A 23 3.48 -6.07 -4.07
N ILE A 24 4.22 -5.89 -5.16
CA ILE A 24 4.18 -4.64 -5.94
C ILE A 24 2.84 -4.51 -6.65
N ILE A 25 2.44 -5.56 -7.38
CA ILE A 25 1.21 -5.57 -8.17
C ILE A 25 0.01 -5.31 -7.26
N SER A 26 -0.12 -6.07 -6.17
CA SER A 26 -1.25 -5.91 -5.24
C SER A 26 -1.22 -4.56 -4.50
N SER A 27 -0.06 -3.99 -4.20
CA SER A 27 0.02 -2.64 -3.62
C SER A 27 -0.48 -1.57 -4.59
N LEU A 28 -0.14 -1.67 -5.87
CA LEU A 28 -0.65 -0.77 -6.89
C LEU A 28 -2.15 -0.94 -7.07
N GLU A 29 -2.65 -2.18 -7.16
CA GLU A 29 -4.08 -2.47 -7.28
C GLU A 29 -4.89 -1.91 -6.10
N ILE A 30 -4.38 -2.03 -4.86
CA ILE A 30 -5.02 -1.46 -3.67
C ILE A 30 -5.14 0.07 -3.81
N LEU A 31 -4.07 0.76 -4.21
CA LEU A 31 -4.07 2.22 -4.33
C LEU A 31 -4.90 2.71 -5.52
N GLU A 32 -4.86 2.02 -6.65
CA GLU A 32 -5.66 2.32 -7.84
C GLU A 32 -7.15 2.16 -7.54
N THR A 33 -7.54 1.02 -6.93
CA THR A 33 -8.93 0.78 -6.50
C THR A 33 -9.40 1.82 -5.48
N ALA A 34 -8.54 2.20 -4.53
CA ALA A 34 -8.87 3.24 -3.57
C ALA A 34 -9.04 4.62 -4.22
N ALA A 35 -8.22 4.94 -5.21
CA ALA A 35 -8.33 6.17 -5.97
C ALA A 35 -9.63 6.22 -6.80
N GLU A 36 -10.05 5.08 -7.38
CA GLU A 36 -11.33 4.94 -8.08
C GLU A 36 -12.51 5.13 -7.12
N PHE A 37 -12.51 4.46 -5.96
CA PHE A 37 -13.58 4.62 -4.94
C PHE A 37 -13.69 6.05 -4.41
N ALA A 38 -12.55 6.75 -4.33
CA ALA A 38 -12.50 8.15 -3.90
C ALA A 38 -12.78 9.16 -5.04
N GLU A 39 -13.04 8.69 -6.26
CA GLU A 39 -13.15 9.51 -7.47
C GLU A 39 -11.98 10.51 -7.60
N PHE A 40 -10.77 10.07 -7.19
CA PHE A 40 -9.60 10.93 -7.09
C PHE A 40 -8.99 11.19 -8.47
N GLN A 41 -9.06 12.44 -8.91
CA GLN A 41 -8.45 12.87 -10.17
C GLN A 41 -6.94 13.11 -10.00
N GLY A 42 -6.14 12.69 -11.00
CA GLY A 42 -4.70 12.93 -10.99
C GLY A 42 -3.88 11.86 -10.26
N PHE A 43 -4.43 10.66 -10.05
CA PHE A 43 -3.69 9.50 -9.58
C PHE A 43 -2.85 8.92 -10.73
N MET A 44 -1.55 8.70 -10.48
CA MET A 44 -0.61 8.19 -11.48
C MET A 44 0.30 7.14 -10.85
N THR A 45 0.45 6.01 -11.52
CA THR A 45 1.34 4.92 -11.14
C THR A 45 2.43 4.70 -12.17
N HIS A 46 3.63 4.39 -11.69
CA HIS A 46 4.77 4.01 -12.52
C HIS A 46 5.48 2.81 -11.92
N VAL A 47 5.92 1.91 -12.78
CA VAL A 47 6.82 0.83 -12.39
C VAL A 47 8.21 1.13 -12.92
N VAL A 48 9.22 1.01 -12.08
CA VAL A 48 10.62 1.20 -12.43
C VAL A 48 11.45 -0.03 -12.05
N THR A 49 12.53 -0.26 -12.78
CA THR A 49 13.49 -1.35 -12.54
C THR A 49 14.90 -0.78 -12.46
N PRO A 50 15.86 -1.41 -11.76
CA PRO A 50 17.19 -0.84 -11.54
C PRO A 50 17.93 -0.46 -12.82
N ASN A 51 17.83 -1.27 -13.86
CA ASN A 51 18.53 -1.08 -15.13
C ASN A 51 17.63 -0.60 -16.28
N ASN A 52 16.41 -0.15 -15.96
CA ASN A 52 15.40 0.31 -16.92
C ASN A 52 15.02 -0.73 -18.00
N ARG A 53 15.14 -2.01 -17.67
CA ARG A 53 14.81 -3.13 -18.56
C ARG A 53 13.74 -4.00 -17.95
N PRO A 54 12.98 -4.75 -18.78
CA PRO A 54 12.03 -5.72 -18.28
C PRO A 54 12.66 -6.73 -17.35
N LEU A 55 11.95 -7.09 -16.29
CA LEU A 55 12.32 -8.18 -15.40
C LEU A 55 11.37 -9.36 -15.62
N ILE A 56 11.95 -10.56 -15.73
CA ILE A 56 11.19 -11.79 -15.85
C ILE A 56 11.21 -12.51 -14.50
N GLY A 57 10.04 -12.70 -13.93
CA GLY A 57 9.85 -13.40 -12.66
C GLY A 57 9.51 -14.86 -12.80
N ARG A 58 9.16 -15.47 -11.67
CA ARG A 58 8.72 -16.85 -11.60
C ARG A 58 7.46 -17.05 -12.43
N GLY A 59 7.34 -18.23 -13.07
CA GLY A 59 6.20 -18.54 -13.92
C GLY A 59 6.15 -17.77 -15.24
N GLY A 60 7.25 -17.09 -15.63
CA GLY A 60 7.32 -16.34 -16.88
C GLY A 60 6.62 -14.98 -16.84
N ILE A 61 6.17 -14.52 -15.66
CA ILE A 61 5.58 -13.21 -15.51
C ILE A 61 6.64 -12.15 -15.80
N SER A 62 6.34 -11.22 -16.70
CA SER A 62 7.23 -10.10 -17.05
C SER A 62 6.68 -8.79 -16.52
N VAL A 63 7.53 -8.02 -15.85
CA VAL A 63 7.25 -6.65 -15.44
C VAL A 63 8.02 -5.71 -16.34
N GLN A 64 7.28 -4.86 -17.05
CA GLN A 64 7.84 -3.83 -17.93
C GLN A 64 7.97 -2.53 -17.14
N PRO A 65 9.15 -1.87 -17.12
CA PRO A 65 9.22 -0.52 -16.57
C PRO A 65 8.41 0.44 -17.46
N THR A 66 7.62 1.29 -16.82
CA THR A 66 6.83 2.32 -17.51
C THR A 66 7.57 3.66 -17.58
N ALA A 67 8.64 3.80 -16.80
CA ALA A 67 9.51 4.96 -16.76
C ALA A 67 10.91 4.57 -16.26
N GLN A 68 11.87 5.45 -16.45
CA GLN A 68 13.20 5.35 -15.85
C GLN A 68 13.16 5.94 -14.44
N TRP A 69 13.77 5.26 -13.44
CA TRP A 69 13.77 5.76 -12.06
C TRP A 69 14.47 7.13 -11.94
N GLN A 70 15.47 7.40 -12.77
CA GLN A 70 16.20 8.67 -12.82
C GLN A 70 15.31 9.86 -13.25
N SER A 71 14.15 9.60 -13.85
CA SER A 71 13.22 10.67 -14.26
C SER A 71 12.40 11.23 -13.10
N PHE A 72 12.49 10.61 -11.90
CA PHE A 72 11.76 11.05 -10.72
C PHE A 72 12.69 11.71 -9.71
N ASP A 73 12.67 13.02 -9.65
CA ASP A 73 13.29 13.84 -8.61
C ASP A 73 12.42 13.99 -7.37
N PHE A 74 11.12 13.62 -7.46
CA PHE A 74 10.13 13.51 -6.39
C PHE A 74 9.00 12.57 -6.78
N THR A 75 8.47 11.83 -5.81
CA THR A 75 7.21 11.09 -5.87
C THR A 75 6.49 11.21 -4.54
N ASN A 76 5.17 11.05 -4.50
CA ASN A 76 4.44 11.04 -3.23
C ASN A 76 4.72 9.74 -2.46
N ILE A 77 4.76 8.61 -3.18
CA ILE A 77 4.96 7.29 -2.59
C ILE A 77 5.95 6.52 -3.48
N LEU A 78 7.00 5.98 -2.85
CA LEU A 78 7.89 4.98 -3.44
C LEU A 78 7.62 3.64 -2.77
N ILE A 79 7.20 2.64 -3.54
CA ILE A 79 7.03 1.25 -3.08
C ILE A 79 8.24 0.45 -3.53
N ILE A 80 8.94 -0.19 -2.59
CA ILE A 80 10.09 -1.04 -2.84
C ILE A 80 9.69 -2.49 -2.60
N GLY A 81 9.66 -3.28 -3.65
CA GLY A 81 9.30 -4.69 -3.59
C GLY A 81 10.42 -5.57 -3.04
N SER A 82 10.10 -6.85 -2.89
CA SER A 82 11.05 -7.87 -2.44
C SER A 82 12.24 -7.99 -3.41
N ILE A 83 13.46 -8.10 -2.87
CA ILE A 83 14.68 -8.38 -3.62
C ILE A 83 14.96 -9.89 -3.77
N GLY A 84 14.12 -10.74 -3.18
CA GLY A 84 14.33 -12.19 -3.13
C GLY A 84 15.40 -12.56 -2.13
N ASP A 85 16.48 -13.20 -2.57
CA ASP A 85 17.63 -13.52 -1.71
C ASP A 85 18.51 -12.28 -1.51
N PRO A 86 18.61 -11.74 -0.27
CA PRO A 86 19.38 -10.54 -0.02
C PRO A 86 20.88 -10.69 -0.28
N LEU A 87 21.46 -11.88 -0.02
CA LEU A 87 22.89 -12.14 -0.26
C LEU A 87 23.27 -12.10 -1.75
N GLU A 88 22.36 -12.59 -2.60
CA GLU A 88 22.60 -12.54 -4.04
C GLU A 88 22.28 -11.18 -4.66
N SER A 89 21.32 -10.45 -4.07
CA SER A 89 20.69 -9.31 -4.75
C SER A 89 21.20 -7.95 -4.28
N LEU A 90 21.48 -7.80 -2.97
CA LEU A 90 21.72 -6.49 -2.37
C LEU A 90 23.00 -5.81 -2.88
N ASP A 91 24.06 -6.57 -3.11
CA ASP A 91 25.34 -6.05 -3.63
C ASP A 91 25.34 -5.82 -5.13
N ASN A 92 24.34 -6.37 -5.83
CA ASN A 92 24.16 -6.16 -7.28
C ASN A 92 23.24 -4.94 -7.59
N ILE A 93 22.73 -4.26 -6.59
CA ILE A 93 21.97 -3.02 -6.77
C ILE A 93 22.94 -1.86 -6.97
N ASP A 94 22.73 -1.07 -8.04
CA ASP A 94 23.51 0.13 -8.29
C ASP A 94 23.49 1.07 -7.08
N PRO A 95 24.64 1.47 -6.52
CA PRO A 95 24.72 2.43 -5.42
C PRO A 95 23.92 3.71 -5.65
N ALA A 96 23.85 4.20 -6.88
CA ALA A 96 23.08 5.39 -7.24
C ALA A 96 21.56 5.22 -6.96
N LEU A 97 21.04 3.98 -6.93
CA LEU A 97 19.65 3.72 -6.58
C LEU A 97 19.39 3.99 -5.08
N PHE A 98 20.34 3.66 -4.19
CA PHE A 98 20.23 3.98 -2.76
C PHE A 98 20.28 5.50 -2.53
N ASP A 99 21.12 6.23 -3.28
CA ASP A 99 21.19 7.68 -3.21
C ASP A 99 19.87 8.31 -3.66
N TRP A 100 19.30 7.84 -4.76
CA TRP A 100 17.99 8.28 -5.24
C TRP A 100 16.85 8.03 -4.21
N ILE A 101 16.84 6.85 -3.57
CA ILE A 101 15.84 6.53 -2.53
C ILE A 101 16.00 7.50 -1.35
N ARG A 102 17.25 7.80 -0.92
CA ARG A 102 17.53 8.79 0.13
C ARG A 102 17.04 10.18 -0.24
N GLU A 103 17.32 10.63 -1.46
CA GLU A 103 16.86 11.93 -1.94
C GLU A 103 15.36 12.07 -1.97
N LEU A 104 14.65 11.05 -2.44
CA LEU A 104 13.19 11.02 -2.42
C LEU A 104 12.66 11.14 -0.98
N HIS A 105 13.24 10.37 -0.05
CA HIS A 105 12.86 10.44 1.36
C HIS A 105 13.10 11.83 1.96
N LEU A 106 14.26 12.44 1.72
CA LEU A 106 14.60 13.79 2.19
C LEU A 106 13.65 14.86 1.64
N LYS A 107 13.13 14.67 0.43
CA LYS A 107 12.12 15.54 -0.20
C LYS A 107 10.70 15.29 0.31
N GLY A 108 10.52 14.34 1.23
CA GLY A 108 9.24 14.05 1.87
C GLY A 108 8.41 12.96 1.22
N SER A 109 8.98 12.18 0.30
CA SER A 109 8.33 10.99 -0.25
C SER A 109 8.10 9.95 0.85
N LYS A 110 6.95 9.27 0.83
CA LYS A 110 6.73 8.08 1.64
C LYS A 110 7.45 6.89 1.03
N ILE A 111 8.23 6.19 1.83
CA ILE A 111 8.98 5.01 1.41
C ILE A 111 8.31 3.77 2.00
N VAL A 112 7.76 2.93 1.15
CA VAL A 112 7.12 1.67 1.53
C VAL A 112 8.05 0.54 1.15
N ALA A 113 8.53 -0.24 2.11
CA ALA A 113 9.37 -1.40 1.85
C ALA A 113 8.66 -2.69 2.28
N ILE A 114 8.62 -3.65 1.37
CA ILE A 114 7.87 -4.88 1.54
C ILE A 114 8.84 -6.07 1.52
N ASP A 115 8.71 -6.94 2.53
CA ASP A 115 9.49 -8.16 2.65
C ASP A 115 11.00 -7.88 2.62
N THR A 116 11.78 -8.55 1.78
CA THR A 116 13.22 -8.31 1.65
C THR A 116 13.57 -6.95 1.01
N GLY A 117 12.61 -6.16 0.53
CA GLY A 117 12.81 -4.75 0.18
C GLY A 117 13.27 -3.89 1.38
N ILE A 118 13.03 -4.37 2.60
CA ILE A 118 13.51 -3.70 3.83
C ILE A 118 15.04 -3.67 3.91
N PHE A 119 15.73 -4.63 3.35
CA PHE A 119 17.21 -4.59 3.23
C PHE A 119 17.69 -3.41 2.39
N VAL A 120 16.94 -3.04 1.35
CA VAL A 120 17.25 -1.86 0.51
C VAL A 120 17.13 -0.58 1.32
N VAL A 121 16.06 -0.45 2.11
CA VAL A 121 15.83 0.72 2.97
C VAL A 121 16.86 0.80 4.09
N ALA A 122 17.24 -0.33 4.69
CA ALA A 122 18.31 -0.41 5.69
C ALA A 122 19.66 0.02 5.08
N LYS A 123 20.02 -0.53 3.92
CA LYS A 123 21.28 -0.17 3.22
C LYS A 123 21.29 1.29 2.75
N ALA A 124 20.12 1.86 2.44
CA ALA A 124 19.99 3.30 2.17
C ALA A 124 20.07 4.17 3.45
N GLY A 125 20.14 3.59 4.65
CA GLY A 125 20.27 4.32 5.91
C GLY A 125 19.00 5.08 6.33
N LEU A 126 17.81 4.59 5.96
CA LEU A 126 16.54 5.29 6.23
C LEU A 126 15.84 4.85 7.51
N LEU A 127 16.38 3.88 8.25
CA LEU A 127 15.77 3.39 9.50
C LEU A 127 16.18 4.27 10.69
N GLN A 128 15.50 5.40 10.85
CA GLN A 128 15.91 6.50 11.76
C GLN A 128 15.87 6.13 13.23
N GLN A 129 14.93 5.28 13.67
CA GLN A 129 14.84 4.82 15.06
C GLN A 129 15.62 3.52 15.30
N ASN A 130 16.43 3.09 14.34
CA ASN A 130 17.13 1.82 14.37
C ASN A 130 16.20 0.64 14.70
N LYS A 131 14.97 0.66 14.14
CA LYS A 131 13.98 -0.39 14.26
C LYS A 131 13.52 -0.86 12.91
N ALA A 132 13.29 -2.17 12.78
CA ALA A 132 12.68 -2.77 11.59
C ALA A 132 11.75 -3.92 11.96
N VAL A 133 10.88 -4.28 11.05
CA VAL A 133 10.17 -5.56 11.05
C VAL A 133 10.78 -6.45 9.99
N MET A 134 10.78 -7.75 10.20
CA MET A 134 11.32 -8.70 9.23
C MET A 134 10.65 -10.06 9.40
N HIS A 135 10.43 -10.75 8.29
CA HIS A 135 9.99 -12.13 8.33
C HIS A 135 11.02 -13.00 9.06
N SER A 136 10.57 -13.90 9.94
CA SER A 136 11.44 -14.73 10.79
C SER A 136 12.52 -15.47 10.01
N TYR A 137 12.22 -15.88 8.77
CA TYR A 137 13.17 -16.55 7.87
C TYR A 137 14.43 -15.71 7.59
N PHE A 138 14.30 -14.40 7.47
CA PHE A 138 15.42 -13.49 7.18
C PHE A 138 15.94 -12.72 8.40
N ALA A 139 15.33 -12.92 9.59
CA ALA A 139 15.66 -12.16 10.78
C ALA A 139 17.14 -12.30 11.20
N HIS A 140 17.68 -13.52 11.13
CA HIS A 140 19.09 -13.76 11.47
C HIS A 140 20.01 -13.02 10.50
N LEU A 141 19.83 -13.21 9.21
CA LEU A 141 20.63 -12.56 8.16
C LEU A 141 20.56 -11.03 8.27
N PHE A 142 19.35 -10.48 8.53
CA PHE A 142 19.20 -9.04 8.71
C PHE A 142 19.99 -8.53 9.90
N GLY A 143 19.95 -9.24 11.05
CA GLY A 143 20.71 -8.89 12.24
C GLY A 143 22.23 -8.98 12.06
N GLU A 144 22.71 -9.89 11.21
CA GLU A 144 24.14 -9.97 10.86
C GLU A 144 24.60 -8.78 9.99
N LEU A 145 23.77 -8.37 9.01
CA LEU A 145 24.10 -7.27 8.08
C LEU A 145 23.89 -5.88 8.68
N PHE A 146 22.95 -5.75 9.62
CA PHE A 146 22.56 -4.48 10.24
C PHE A 146 22.43 -4.63 11.77
N PRO A 147 23.53 -4.93 12.48
CA PRO A 147 23.50 -5.25 13.92
C PRO A 147 23.04 -4.08 14.80
N GLU A 148 23.09 -2.84 14.28
CA GLU A 148 22.61 -1.65 14.98
C GLU A 148 21.07 -1.50 14.93
N ILE A 149 20.36 -2.29 14.11
CA ILE A 149 18.92 -2.18 13.92
C ILE A 149 18.21 -3.25 14.75
N MET A 150 17.32 -2.81 15.65
CA MET A 150 16.51 -3.70 16.47
C MET A 150 15.34 -4.27 15.67
N LEU A 151 15.27 -5.59 15.56
CA LEU A 151 14.16 -6.28 14.90
C LEU A 151 12.96 -6.45 15.83
N MET A 152 11.78 -6.04 15.35
CA MET A 152 10.48 -6.23 15.98
C MET A 152 9.79 -7.45 15.36
N THR A 153 10.27 -8.65 15.66
CA THR A 153 9.88 -9.91 14.98
C THR A 153 8.42 -10.30 15.19
N GLU A 154 7.79 -9.83 16.26
CA GLU A 154 6.36 -10.08 16.55
C GLU A 154 5.42 -9.17 15.73
N GLN A 155 5.94 -8.11 15.13
CA GLN A 155 5.14 -7.16 14.37
C GLN A 155 5.19 -7.49 12.88
N LYS A 156 4.04 -7.39 12.22
CA LYS A 156 3.94 -7.58 10.78
C LYS A 156 4.22 -6.29 10.00
N ALA A 157 4.03 -5.15 10.64
CA ALA A 157 4.24 -3.84 10.03
C ALA A 157 4.82 -2.84 11.04
N LEU A 158 5.57 -1.87 10.55
CA LEU A 158 6.11 -0.75 11.32
C LEU A 158 6.02 0.52 10.47
N ILE A 159 5.54 1.60 11.08
CA ILE A 159 5.52 2.93 10.46
C ILE A 159 6.36 3.86 11.33
N ASP A 160 7.38 4.46 10.72
CA ASP A 160 8.27 5.42 11.35
C ASP A 160 8.42 6.67 10.46
N GLY A 161 7.71 7.73 10.81
CA GLY A 161 7.64 8.93 9.99
C GLY A 161 7.10 8.64 8.58
N ASN A 162 7.93 8.87 7.57
CA ASN A 162 7.58 8.59 6.17
C ASN A 162 8.07 7.20 5.68
N VAL A 163 8.56 6.35 6.57
CA VAL A 163 9.00 4.98 6.24
C VAL A 163 7.99 3.96 6.74
N TYR A 164 7.49 3.15 5.84
CA TYR A 164 6.46 2.14 6.04
C TYR A 164 7.04 0.77 5.71
N LEU A 165 7.09 -0.13 6.69
CA LEU A 165 7.71 -1.44 6.56
C LEU A 165 6.66 -2.54 6.72
N SER A 166 6.72 -3.56 5.88
CA SER A 166 5.92 -4.77 6.00
C SER A 166 6.82 -6.01 5.97
N SER A 167 6.74 -6.84 7.01
CA SER A 167 7.66 -7.96 7.24
C SER A 167 7.55 -9.12 6.24
N GLY A 168 6.49 -9.19 5.45
CA GLY A 168 6.31 -10.29 4.50
C GLY A 168 5.53 -9.87 3.25
N PRO A 169 5.57 -10.71 2.21
CA PRO A 169 5.03 -10.38 0.90
C PRO A 169 3.51 -10.24 0.87
N TYR A 170 2.81 -10.76 1.88
CA TYR A 170 1.35 -10.72 2.00
C TYR A 170 0.84 -9.87 3.16
N SER A 171 1.70 -9.31 4.00
CA SER A 171 1.32 -8.45 5.12
C SER A 171 1.26 -6.95 4.78
N HIS A 172 1.55 -6.59 3.53
CA HIS A 172 1.60 -5.20 3.07
C HIS A 172 0.23 -4.52 3.01
N SER A 173 -0.86 -5.28 2.95
CA SER A 173 -2.22 -4.73 2.89
C SER A 173 -2.52 -3.77 4.04
N SER A 174 -2.10 -4.09 5.27
CA SER A 174 -2.30 -3.21 6.42
C SER A 174 -1.57 -1.87 6.26
N VAL A 175 -0.33 -1.90 5.76
CA VAL A 175 0.46 -0.69 5.47
C VAL A 175 -0.18 0.13 4.34
N MET A 176 -0.66 -0.54 3.30
CA MET A 176 -1.34 0.13 2.18
C MET A 176 -2.64 0.79 2.62
N LEU A 177 -3.41 0.16 3.53
CA LEU A 177 -4.63 0.73 4.08
C LEU A 177 -4.38 1.98 4.93
N GLU A 178 -3.26 2.08 5.65
CA GLU A 178 -2.87 3.32 6.34
C GLU A 178 -2.62 4.46 5.33
N ILE A 179 -1.96 4.15 4.21
CA ILE A 179 -1.74 5.10 3.12
C ILE A 179 -3.07 5.50 2.46
N VAL A 180 -3.96 4.53 2.23
CA VAL A 180 -5.31 4.80 1.71
C VAL A 180 -6.08 5.75 2.62
N GLU A 181 -6.05 5.53 3.95
CA GLU A 181 -6.72 6.45 4.89
C GLU A 181 -6.16 7.87 4.80
N GLU A 182 -4.85 8.00 4.70
CA GLU A 182 -4.19 9.30 4.68
C GLU A 182 -4.52 10.13 3.42
N TYR A 183 -4.55 9.48 2.26
CA TYR A 183 -4.77 10.18 0.98
C TYR A 183 -6.25 10.26 0.58
N PHE A 184 -7.02 9.22 0.89
CA PHE A 184 -8.39 9.06 0.41
C PHE A 184 -9.44 9.07 1.54
N GLY A 185 -8.99 9.06 2.80
CA GLY A 185 -9.84 9.15 3.98
C GLY A 185 -10.33 7.81 4.52
N LYS A 186 -10.84 7.85 5.75
CA LYS A 186 -11.28 6.67 6.54
C LYS A 186 -12.35 5.84 5.82
N HIS A 187 -13.28 6.51 5.11
CA HIS A 187 -14.33 5.83 4.36
C HIS A 187 -13.74 4.90 3.29
N THR A 188 -12.84 5.43 2.43
CA THR A 188 -12.18 4.64 1.38
C THR A 188 -11.33 3.51 1.97
N ARG A 189 -10.65 3.75 3.11
CA ARG A 189 -9.96 2.70 3.85
C ARG A 189 -10.90 1.56 4.27
N ASN A 190 -12.09 1.88 4.80
CA ASN A 190 -13.07 0.89 5.22
C ASN A 190 -13.56 0.05 4.04
N LEU A 191 -13.84 0.67 2.89
CA LEU A 191 -14.18 -0.04 1.65
C LEU A 191 -13.04 -0.95 1.19
N GLY A 192 -11.81 -0.45 1.19
CA GLY A 192 -10.61 -1.23 0.87
C GLY A 192 -10.42 -2.42 1.80
N ASN A 193 -10.61 -2.21 3.11
CA ASN A 193 -10.52 -3.29 4.10
C ASN A 193 -11.61 -4.36 3.86
N GLN A 194 -12.83 -3.98 3.54
CA GLN A 194 -13.89 -4.92 3.17
C GLN A 194 -13.55 -5.69 1.89
N PHE A 195 -13.00 -5.03 0.89
CA PHE A 195 -12.54 -5.66 -0.35
C PHE A 195 -11.41 -6.67 -0.13
N LEU A 196 -10.45 -6.35 0.76
CA LEU A 196 -9.32 -7.21 1.10
C LEU A 196 -9.67 -8.30 2.12
N SER A 197 -10.63 -8.08 3.03
CA SER A 197 -10.96 -8.98 4.16
C SER A 197 -11.65 -10.27 3.75
N THR A 198 -11.95 -10.48 2.47
CA THR A 198 -12.29 -11.82 1.95
C THR A 198 -11.17 -12.85 2.21
N ILE A 199 -9.99 -12.41 2.65
CA ILE A 199 -8.81 -13.26 2.92
C ILE A 199 -8.60 -13.50 4.43
N GLU A 200 -9.12 -12.65 5.33
CA GLU A 200 -8.85 -12.73 6.80
C GLU A 200 -10.11 -12.88 7.66
N SER A 201 -11.19 -13.46 7.16
CA SER A 201 -12.41 -13.60 7.95
C SER A 201 -12.32 -14.75 8.97
N SER A 202 -11.92 -14.41 10.18
CA SER A 202 -12.39 -15.09 11.38
C SER A 202 -13.37 -14.19 12.12
N GLY A 203 -14.65 -14.38 11.86
CA GLY A 203 -15.75 -13.87 12.66
C GLY A 203 -16.43 -12.57 12.16
N ASN A 204 -17.65 -12.71 11.68
CA ASN A 204 -18.70 -11.69 11.53
C ASN A 204 -18.50 -10.46 10.65
N SER A 205 -17.53 -10.40 9.76
CA SER A 205 -17.51 -9.37 8.73
C SER A 205 -18.33 -9.82 7.51
N HIS A 206 -19.45 -9.16 7.25
CA HIS A 206 -20.14 -9.31 5.97
C HIS A 206 -19.17 -8.85 4.86
N SER A 207 -18.80 -9.76 3.97
CA SER A 207 -17.91 -9.50 2.85
C SER A 207 -18.53 -8.42 1.94
N TYR A 208 -17.67 -7.59 1.30
CA TYR A 208 -18.11 -6.64 0.27
C TYR A 208 -18.91 -7.33 -0.85
N CYS A 209 -18.59 -8.59 -1.16
CA CYS A 209 -19.39 -9.41 -2.07
C CYS A 209 -20.82 -9.61 -1.57
N ASP A 210 -21.04 -9.68 -0.25
CA ASP A 210 -22.39 -9.79 0.32
C ASP A 210 -23.13 -8.47 0.16
N VAL A 211 -22.49 -7.32 0.34
CA VAL A 211 -23.14 -6.01 0.17
C VAL A 211 -23.61 -5.84 -1.28
N PHE A 212 -22.76 -6.14 -2.28
CA PHE A 212 -23.18 -6.11 -3.68
C PHE A 212 -24.29 -7.11 -4.00
N ARG A 213 -24.29 -8.28 -3.34
CA ARG A 213 -25.37 -9.26 -3.50
C ARG A 213 -26.72 -8.70 -3.04
N TYR A 214 -26.73 -7.93 -1.93
CA TYR A 214 -27.93 -7.26 -1.43
C TYR A 214 -28.36 -6.05 -2.26
N MET A 215 -27.48 -5.53 -3.14
CA MET A 215 -27.81 -4.44 -4.07
C MET A 215 -28.31 -4.93 -5.43
N GLN A 216 -28.44 -6.25 -5.65
CA GLN A 216 -28.93 -6.84 -6.91
C GLN A 216 -30.47 -6.89 -6.99
N HIS A 217 -31.14 -5.81 -6.61
CA HIS A 217 -32.57 -5.62 -6.74
C HIS A 217 -32.87 -4.34 -7.53
N ARG A 218 -34.15 -4.16 -7.92
CA ARG A 218 -34.58 -3.02 -8.74
C ARG A 218 -35.30 -1.92 -7.97
N ASP A 219 -35.23 -1.96 -6.63
CA ASP A 219 -35.83 -0.95 -5.77
C ASP A 219 -34.89 0.25 -5.69
N GLU A 220 -35.23 1.33 -6.41
CA GLU A 220 -34.38 2.53 -6.51
C GLU A 220 -34.21 3.24 -5.17
N LEU A 221 -35.23 3.21 -4.29
CA LEU A 221 -35.17 3.84 -2.98
C LEU A 221 -34.20 3.09 -2.05
N ILE A 222 -34.32 1.77 -2.00
CA ILE A 222 -33.44 0.93 -1.20
C ILE A 222 -32.01 1.03 -1.74
N LEU A 223 -31.79 1.04 -3.06
CA LEU A 223 -30.48 1.23 -3.66
C LEU A 223 -29.87 2.58 -3.29
N LYS A 224 -30.68 3.65 -3.25
CA LYS A 224 -30.23 4.98 -2.81
C LYS A 224 -29.74 4.94 -1.37
N ILE A 225 -30.52 4.38 -0.45
CA ILE A 225 -30.19 4.24 0.96
C ILE A 225 -28.92 3.37 1.14
N GLN A 226 -28.84 2.24 0.46
CA GLN A 226 -27.68 1.36 0.53
C GLN A 226 -26.40 2.06 0.07
N LYS A 227 -26.44 2.83 -1.02
CA LYS A 227 -25.33 3.65 -1.48
C LYS A 227 -24.95 4.72 -0.46
N TRP A 228 -25.94 5.38 0.11
CA TRP A 228 -25.71 6.40 1.14
C TRP A 228 -25.08 5.81 2.40
N ILE A 229 -25.52 4.64 2.87
CA ILE A 229 -24.93 3.89 4.00
C ILE A 229 -23.46 3.57 3.71
N LEU A 230 -23.12 3.14 2.49
CA LEU A 230 -21.74 2.82 2.10
C LEU A 230 -20.82 4.05 2.10
N THR A 231 -21.37 5.26 1.96
CA THR A 231 -20.62 6.51 1.93
C THR A 231 -20.61 7.28 3.26
N THR A 232 -21.33 6.77 4.28
CA THR A 232 -21.52 7.48 5.56
C THR A 232 -20.82 6.74 6.70
N ASP A 233 -20.31 7.46 7.69
CA ASP A 233 -19.74 6.87 8.90
C ASP A 233 -20.86 6.25 9.76
N LEU A 234 -20.91 4.91 9.81
CA LEU A 234 -22.00 4.17 10.46
C LEU A 234 -22.06 4.37 11.98
N ASP A 235 -20.97 4.82 12.61
CA ASP A 235 -20.94 5.06 14.06
C ASP A 235 -21.85 6.22 14.49
N ILE A 236 -22.32 7.05 13.52
CA ILE A 236 -23.15 8.22 13.77
C ILE A 236 -24.52 8.18 13.08
N VAL A 237 -24.84 7.09 12.34
CA VAL A 237 -26.10 6.95 11.59
C VAL A 237 -27.22 6.50 12.49
N SER A 238 -28.30 7.29 12.56
CA SER A 238 -29.54 6.95 13.24
C SER A 238 -30.63 6.47 12.26
N ILE A 239 -31.70 5.86 12.79
CA ILE A 239 -32.90 5.52 12.01
C ILE A 239 -33.53 6.78 11.40
N SER A 240 -33.48 7.90 12.13
CA SER A 240 -33.96 9.19 11.66
C SER A 240 -33.22 9.67 10.42
N ASP A 241 -31.89 9.50 10.38
CA ASP A 241 -31.07 9.87 9.22
C ASP A 241 -31.41 9.01 7.99
N LEU A 242 -31.62 7.70 8.18
CA LEU A 242 -32.08 6.80 7.13
C LEU A 242 -33.47 7.18 6.59
N ALA A 243 -34.40 7.52 7.47
CA ALA A 243 -35.74 7.94 7.10
C ALA A 243 -35.70 9.27 6.32
N ASN A 244 -34.88 10.22 6.76
CA ASN A 244 -34.67 11.50 6.07
C ASN A 244 -34.09 11.31 4.68
N GLU A 245 -33.02 10.48 4.54
CA GLU A 245 -32.41 10.19 3.24
C GLU A 245 -33.40 9.48 2.29
N ALA A 246 -34.26 8.64 2.84
CA ALA A 246 -35.34 7.97 2.12
C ALA A 246 -36.53 8.87 1.80
N CYS A 247 -36.64 10.05 2.39
CA CYS A 247 -37.84 10.88 2.38
C CYS A 247 -39.08 10.13 2.92
N LEU A 248 -38.88 9.31 3.95
CA LEU A 248 -39.91 8.52 4.63
C LEU A 248 -40.04 8.95 6.09
N SER A 249 -41.15 8.52 6.75
CA SER A 249 -41.29 8.62 8.18
C SER A 249 -40.59 7.47 8.90
N GLU A 250 -40.16 7.66 10.13
CA GLU A 250 -39.53 6.62 10.99
C GLU A 250 -40.45 5.44 11.36
N ARG A 251 -41.66 5.39 10.85
CA ARG A 251 -42.68 4.37 11.16
C ARG A 251 -42.75 3.32 10.08
#